data_b03653d020c242bf9f870cb70c9d06e6
#
_entry.id   b03653d020c242bf9f870cb70c9d06e6
#
_cell.length_a   1.000
_cell.length_b   1.000
_cell.length_c   1.000
_cell.angle_alpha   90.00
_cell.angle_beta   90.00
_cell.angle_gamma   90.00
#
_symmetry.space_group_name_H-M   'P 1'
#
loop_
_entity.id
_entity.type
_entity.pdbx_description
1 polymer ?
#
loop_
_entity_poly.entity_id
_entity_poly.type
_entity_poly.pdbx_seq_one_letter_code
_entity_poly.pdbx_strand_id
1 'polypeptide(L)'
;TPQRIRVGGNVAEAKVINRVQPVYPPLAKQARVSGTVRLNAVISRDGTIQDLQVVSGHPLLVQAALQAVRQWRYSPTLLNGEPVEVATVIDVNFTLR
;
A
#
# COMPACT_ATOMS: atom_id res chain seq x y z
N THR A 1 23.08 -6.67 7.35
CA THR A 1 21.81 -6.98 6.67
C THR A 1 20.69 -6.15 7.26
N PRO A 2 19.87 -5.53 6.41
CA PRO A 2 18.72 -4.77 6.92
C PRO A 2 17.76 -5.70 7.65
N GLN A 3 17.26 -5.23 8.77
CA GLN A 3 16.23 -5.95 9.50
C GLN A 3 14.86 -5.60 8.93
N ARG A 4 13.98 -6.59 8.94
CA ARG A 4 12.61 -6.41 8.47
C ARG A 4 11.67 -6.71 9.63
N ILE A 5 10.76 -5.77 9.89
CA ILE A 5 9.74 -5.91 10.90
C ILE A 5 8.40 -6.13 10.22
N ARG A 6 7.58 -7.01 10.79
CA ARG A 6 6.21 -7.18 10.33
C ARG A 6 5.28 -6.36 11.20
N VAL A 7 4.51 -5.47 10.57
CA VAL A 7 3.60 -4.55 11.26
C VAL A 7 2.22 -4.68 10.65
N GLY A 8 1.18 -4.62 11.49
CA GLY A 8 -0.20 -4.61 11.02
C GLY A 8 -0.52 -3.37 10.20
N GLY A 9 -1.52 -3.48 9.32
CA GLY A 9 -1.87 -2.39 8.40
C GLY A 9 -2.17 -1.08 9.09
N ASN A 10 -2.83 -1.12 10.25
CA ASN A 10 -3.19 0.10 10.97
C ASN A 10 -1.96 0.87 11.43
N VAL A 11 -0.94 0.17 11.88
CA VAL A 11 0.30 0.81 12.34
C VAL A 11 1.02 1.44 11.15
N ALA A 12 1.10 0.73 10.03
CA ALA A 12 1.74 1.25 8.82
C ALA A 12 0.99 2.46 8.27
N GLU A 13 -0.35 2.44 8.30
CA GLU A 13 -1.16 3.59 7.85
C GLU A 13 -0.92 4.81 8.71
N ALA A 14 -0.78 4.64 10.00
CA ALA A 14 -0.54 5.76 10.91
C ALA A 14 0.79 6.47 10.63
N LYS A 15 1.71 5.82 9.94
CA LYS A 15 3.03 6.39 9.62
C LYS A 15 3.14 6.89 8.20
N VAL A 16 2.09 6.81 7.39
CA VAL A 16 2.14 7.31 6.02
C VAL A 16 2.22 8.83 6.02
N ILE A 17 3.19 9.38 5.29
CA ILE A 17 3.36 10.82 5.19
C ILE A 17 2.78 11.38 3.89
N ASN A 18 2.79 10.59 2.83
CA ASN A 18 2.21 11.02 1.56
C ASN A 18 1.42 9.86 0.98
N ARG A 19 0.11 10.05 0.86
CA ARG A 19 -0.81 9.04 0.33
C ARG A 19 -1.41 9.58 -0.96
N VAL A 20 -1.21 8.82 -2.04
CA VAL A 20 -1.76 9.16 -3.35
C VAL A 20 -3.08 8.42 -3.53
N GLN A 21 -4.13 9.14 -3.88
CA GLN A 21 -5.43 8.55 -4.15
C GLN A 21 -5.36 7.74 -5.44
N PRO A 22 -5.91 6.51 -5.47
CA PRO A 22 -5.94 5.75 -6.70
C PRO A 22 -6.93 6.37 -7.70
N VAL A 23 -6.58 6.28 -8.97
CA VAL A 23 -7.49 6.68 -10.06
C VAL A 23 -8.45 5.53 -10.30
N TYR A 24 -9.76 5.81 -10.23
CA TYR A 24 -10.76 4.77 -10.47
C TYR A 24 -10.76 4.42 -11.95
N PRO A 25 -10.45 3.15 -12.33
CA PRO A 25 -10.36 2.80 -13.73
C PRO A 25 -11.70 2.98 -14.45
N PRO A 26 -11.70 3.53 -15.66
CA PRO A 26 -12.96 3.73 -16.39
C PRO A 26 -13.75 2.44 -16.62
N LEU A 27 -13.06 1.33 -16.91
CA LEU A 27 -13.73 0.05 -17.09
C LEU A 27 -14.40 -0.43 -15.82
N ALA A 28 -13.76 -0.20 -14.68
CA ALA A 28 -14.36 -0.57 -13.40
C ALA A 28 -15.57 0.28 -13.08
N LYS A 29 -15.53 1.57 -13.42
CA LYS A 29 -16.70 2.45 -13.26
C LYS A 29 -17.86 1.98 -14.12
N GLN A 30 -17.61 1.67 -15.39
CA GLN A 30 -18.64 1.21 -16.32
C GLN A 30 -19.27 -0.11 -15.85
N ALA A 31 -18.46 -1.01 -15.34
CA ALA A 31 -18.91 -2.30 -14.82
C ALA A 31 -19.44 -2.21 -13.40
N ARG A 32 -19.40 -1.03 -12.77
CA ARG A 32 -19.82 -0.81 -11.38
C ARG A 32 -19.09 -1.72 -10.40
N VAL A 33 -17.82 -1.93 -10.64
CA VAL A 33 -16.96 -2.74 -9.77
C VAL A 33 -16.44 -1.86 -8.65
N SER A 34 -16.66 -2.31 -7.42
CA SER A 34 -16.12 -1.68 -6.22
C SER A 34 -15.55 -2.75 -5.29
N GLY A 35 -14.84 -2.34 -4.27
CA GLY A 35 -14.29 -3.27 -3.28
C GLY A 35 -12.93 -2.84 -2.79
N THR A 36 -12.28 -3.76 -2.10
CA THR A 36 -10.98 -3.53 -1.48
C THR A 36 -9.92 -4.38 -2.18
N VAL A 37 -8.80 -3.75 -2.52
CA VAL A 37 -7.61 -4.45 -3.00
C VAL A 37 -6.64 -4.56 -1.82
N ARG A 38 -6.25 -5.78 -1.49
CA ARG A 38 -5.30 -6.05 -0.41
C ARG A 38 -3.94 -6.38 -0.98
N LEU A 39 -2.93 -5.69 -0.48
CA LEU A 39 -1.56 -5.81 -0.96
C LEU A 39 -0.62 -6.11 0.19
N ASN A 40 0.33 -7.02 -0.04
CA ASN A 40 1.49 -7.14 0.83
C ASN A 40 2.54 -6.15 0.34
N ALA A 41 3.10 -5.38 1.25
CA ALA A 41 4.08 -4.37 0.90
C ALA A 41 5.29 -4.47 1.80
N VAL A 42 6.46 -4.14 1.24
CA VAL A 42 7.68 -3.94 2.02
C VAL A 42 8.05 -2.47 1.88
N ILE A 43 8.11 -1.79 3.01
CA ILE A 43 8.51 -0.39 3.08
C ILE A 43 10.00 -0.37 3.36
N SER A 44 10.76 0.29 2.50
CA SER A 44 12.21 0.35 2.65
C SER A 44 12.61 1.24 3.82
N ARG A 45 13.90 1.21 4.15
CA ARG A 45 14.42 1.97 5.29
C ARG A 45 14.24 3.47 5.12
N ASP A 46 14.13 3.96 3.90
CA ASP A 46 13.92 5.39 3.64
C ASP A 46 12.44 5.77 3.52
N GLY A 47 11.52 4.81 3.70
CA GLY A 47 10.09 5.09 3.66
C GLY A 47 9.42 4.92 2.30
N THR A 48 10.16 4.52 1.28
CA THR A 48 9.57 4.23 -0.04
C THR A 48 9.05 2.80 -0.09
N ILE A 49 8.14 2.54 -1.03
CA ILE A 49 7.61 1.19 -1.23
C ILE A 49 8.63 0.41 -2.06
N GLN A 50 9.18 -0.64 -1.47
CA GLN A 50 10.21 -1.46 -2.08
C GLN A 50 9.63 -2.62 -2.87
N ASP A 51 8.54 -3.22 -2.38
CA ASP A 51 7.97 -4.41 -2.97
C ASP A 51 6.46 -4.42 -2.73
N LEU A 52 5.71 -4.88 -3.73
CA LEU A 52 4.27 -4.98 -3.65
C LEU A 52 3.81 -6.30 -4.25
N GLN A 53 2.92 -7.00 -3.54
CA GLN A 53 2.29 -8.22 -4.03
C GLN A 53 0.80 -8.15 -3.77
N VAL A 54 0.01 -8.56 -4.76
CA VAL A 54 -1.45 -8.60 -4.61
C VAL A 54 -1.84 -9.83 -3.82
N VAL A 55 -2.58 -9.62 -2.74
CA VAL A 55 -3.17 -10.71 -1.96
C VAL A 55 -4.56 -11.02 -2.48
N SER A 56 -5.38 -9.99 -2.67
CA SER A 56 -6.74 -10.14 -3.16
C SER A 56 -7.22 -8.83 -3.75
N GLY A 57 -8.25 -8.92 -4.57
CA GLY A 57 -8.85 -7.75 -5.20
C GLY A 57 -9.37 -8.07 -6.59
N HIS A 58 -10.31 -7.26 -7.06
CA HIS A 58 -10.88 -7.43 -8.39
C HIS A 58 -9.82 -7.06 -9.45
N PRO A 59 -9.69 -7.86 -10.53
CA PRO A 59 -8.67 -7.58 -11.55
C PRO A 59 -8.74 -6.18 -12.14
N LEU A 60 -9.94 -5.60 -12.27
CA LEU A 60 -10.09 -4.25 -12.82
C LEU A 60 -9.61 -3.16 -11.87
N LEU A 61 -9.42 -3.45 -10.58
CA LEU A 61 -9.00 -2.48 -9.58
C LEU A 61 -7.52 -2.62 -9.22
N VAL A 62 -6.94 -3.79 -9.44
CA VAL A 62 -5.59 -4.13 -8.96
C VAL A 62 -4.54 -3.16 -9.51
N GLN A 63 -4.57 -2.87 -10.80
CA GLN A 63 -3.55 -2.01 -11.42
C GLN A 63 -3.59 -0.60 -10.85
N ALA A 64 -4.78 -0.06 -10.65
CA ALA A 64 -4.93 1.28 -10.07
C ALA A 64 -4.40 1.33 -8.64
N ALA A 65 -4.66 0.28 -7.85
CA ALA A 65 -4.16 0.18 -6.48
C ALA A 65 -2.63 0.12 -6.46
N LEU A 66 -2.04 -0.70 -7.32
CA LEU A 66 -0.58 -0.83 -7.39
C LEU A 66 0.07 0.50 -7.78
N GLN A 67 -0.47 1.18 -8.79
CA GLN A 67 0.08 2.46 -9.24
C GLN A 67 0.01 3.52 -8.15
N ALA A 68 -1.08 3.57 -7.41
CA ALA A 68 -1.24 4.55 -6.34
C ALA A 68 -0.27 4.27 -5.19
N VAL A 69 -0.22 3.02 -4.72
CA VAL A 69 0.58 2.67 -3.54
C VAL A 69 2.07 2.81 -3.82
N ARG A 70 2.52 2.57 -5.03
CA ARG A 70 3.94 2.77 -5.38
C ARG A 70 4.41 4.20 -5.14
N GLN A 71 3.51 5.16 -5.17
CA GLN A 71 3.82 6.57 -4.97
C GLN A 71 3.69 7.00 -3.52
N TRP A 72 3.18 6.12 -2.65
CA TRP A 72 3.05 6.44 -1.23
C TRP A 72 4.42 6.56 -0.60
N ARG A 73 4.51 7.41 0.42
CA ARG A 73 5.73 7.61 1.20
C ARG A 73 5.39 7.48 2.67
N TYR A 74 6.26 6.80 3.39
CA TYR A 74 6.12 6.56 4.81
C TYR A 74 7.25 7.21 5.57
N SER A 75 6.99 7.52 6.84
CA SER A 75 8.06 7.87 7.77
C SER A 75 8.90 6.63 8.05
N PRO A 76 10.25 6.75 8.04
CA PRO A 76 11.09 5.60 8.36
C PRO A 76 10.76 5.03 9.74
N THR A 77 10.74 3.71 9.84
CA THR A 77 10.56 3.02 11.11
C THR A 77 11.91 2.74 11.71
N LEU A 78 12.07 3.12 12.98
CA LEU A 78 13.34 2.95 13.69
C LEU A 78 13.22 1.79 14.67
N LEU A 79 14.27 0.97 14.69
CA LEU A 79 14.47 -0.07 15.69
C LEU A 79 15.81 0.19 16.37
N ASN A 80 15.77 0.50 17.65
CA ASN A 80 16.99 0.89 18.40
C ASN A 80 17.73 2.06 17.73
N GLY A 81 16.99 3.02 17.20
CA GLY A 81 17.55 4.20 16.56
C GLY A 81 18.00 4.03 15.12
N GLU A 82 17.83 2.85 14.53
CA GLU A 82 18.25 2.59 13.16
C GLU A 82 17.04 2.32 12.25
N PRO A 83 17.01 2.88 11.03
CA PRO A 83 15.92 2.60 10.09
C PRO A 83 15.91 1.12 9.70
N VAL A 84 14.72 0.55 9.61
CA VAL A 84 14.53 -0.85 9.25
C VAL A 84 13.46 -0.97 8.16
N GLU A 85 13.49 -2.07 7.43
CA GLU A 85 12.42 -2.42 6.50
C GLU A 85 11.20 -2.89 7.28
N VAL A 86 10.01 -2.59 6.75
CA VAL A 86 8.75 -2.98 7.37
C VAL A 86 7.92 -3.76 6.36
N ALA A 87 7.52 -4.97 6.73
CA ALA A 87 6.57 -5.77 5.94
C ALA A 87 5.19 -5.54 6.51
N THR A 88 4.25 -5.13 5.66
CA THR A 88 2.91 -4.76 6.11
C THR A 88 1.87 -5.12 5.06
N VAL A 89 0.61 -5.03 5.46
CA VAL A 89 -0.54 -5.22 4.56
C VAL A 89 -1.22 -3.86 4.36
N ILE A 90 -1.50 -3.53 3.10
CA ILE A 90 -2.17 -2.28 2.75
C ILE A 90 -3.49 -2.62 2.07
N ASP A 91 -4.58 -2.02 2.55
CA ASP A 91 -5.90 -2.14 1.94
C ASP A 91 -6.24 -0.85 1.21
N VAL A 92 -6.57 -0.97 -0.07
CA VAL A 92 -6.98 0.17 -0.90
C VAL A 92 -8.45 -0.01 -1.23
N ASN A 93 -9.27 0.94 -0.80
CA ASN A 93 -10.73 0.87 -0.97
C ASN A 93 -11.16 1.65 -2.21
N PHE A 94 -11.99 1.02 -3.02
CA PHE A 94 -12.62 1.64 -4.18
C PHE A 94 -14.13 1.66 -3.95
N THR A 95 -14.70 2.84 -3.88
CA THR A 95 -16.15 3.01 -3.69
C THR A 95 -16.72 3.82 -4.83
N LEU A 96 -17.88 3.38 -5.33
CA LEU A 96 -18.64 4.11 -6.33
C LEU A 96 -19.59 5.08 -5.64
N ARG A 97 -19.74 6.27 -6.24
CA ARG A 97 -20.67 7.28 -5.77
C ARG A 97 -21.72 7.56 -6.83
#